data_6539b55f8862d2cc34c897b2e34d8a6d
#
_entry.id   6539b55f8862d2cc34c897b2e34d8a6d
#
_cell.length_a   1.000
_cell.length_b   1.000
_cell.length_c   1.000
_cell.angle_alpha   90.00
_cell.angle_beta   90.00
_cell.angle_gamma   90.00
#
_symmetry.space_group_name_H-M   'P 1'
#
loop_
_entity.id
_entity.type
_entity.pdbx_description
1 polymer ?
#
loop_
_entity_poly.entity_id
_entity_poly.type
_entity_poly.pdbx_seq_one_letter_code
_entity_poly.pdbx_strand_id
1 'polypeptide(L)'
;MTEPPVISVMLIVPDADAAVSWYKAALGASELWNLGGVAGLQIGGAPFFLHEVNPDNPAETSPGGVTNVRIEVFTDDPDGFIARAVAAGAVQGSAVVGHQMPWGTHRQGGFTDPFGHKWSVGDRSPFLNQ
;
A
#
# COMPACT_ATOMS: atom_id res chain seq x y z
N MET A 1 5.39 -24.62 -21.55
CA MET A 1 5.95 -23.33 -21.09
C MET A 1 5.38 -23.00 -19.73
N THR A 2 6.23 -22.59 -18.82
CA THR A 2 5.81 -22.13 -17.51
C THR A 2 5.71 -20.61 -17.49
N GLU A 3 4.76 -20.10 -16.73
CA GLU A 3 4.67 -18.67 -16.49
C GLU A 3 5.85 -18.20 -15.64
N PRO A 4 6.34 -16.97 -15.85
CA PRO A 4 7.35 -16.42 -14.96
C PRO A 4 6.81 -16.27 -13.54
N PRO A 5 7.68 -16.32 -12.53
CA PRO A 5 7.23 -16.09 -11.15
C PRO A 5 6.70 -14.67 -10.97
N VAL A 6 5.75 -14.51 -10.06
CA VAL A 6 5.16 -13.23 -9.72
C VAL A 6 5.46 -12.94 -8.26
N ILE A 7 5.87 -11.70 -7.96
CA ILE A 7 6.10 -11.24 -6.60
C ILE A 7 4.95 -10.31 -6.22
N SER A 8 4.44 -10.48 -5.01
CA SER A 8 3.48 -9.57 -4.42
C SER A 8 3.75 -9.47 -2.92
N VAL A 9 2.94 -8.68 -2.22
CA VAL A 9 3.06 -8.52 -0.78
C VAL A 9 1.82 -9.07 -0.09
N MET A 10 2.03 -9.59 1.10
CA MET A 10 0.97 -10.00 2.02
C MET A 10 1.03 -9.08 3.22
N LEU A 11 -0.02 -8.30 3.45
CA LEU A 11 -0.12 -7.40 4.59
C LEU A 11 -0.86 -8.12 5.72
N ILE A 12 -0.21 -8.21 6.86
CA ILE A 12 -0.84 -8.79 8.05
C ILE A 12 -1.61 -7.68 8.76
N VAL A 13 -2.89 -7.92 9.02
CA VAL A 13 -3.80 -6.92 9.58
C VAL A 13 -4.58 -7.53 10.74
N PRO A 14 -5.08 -6.69 11.69
CA PRO A 14 -5.86 -7.23 12.82
C PRO A 14 -7.21 -7.80 12.41
N ASP A 15 -7.84 -7.21 11.38
CA ASP A 15 -9.19 -7.57 10.93
C ASP A 15 -9.23 -7.44 9.41
N ALA A 16 -9.35 -8.58 8.72
CA ALA A 16 -9.29 -8.59 7.25
C ALA A 16 -10.48 -7.86 6.62
N ASP A 17 -11.68 -8.00 7.16
CA ASP A 17 -12.87 -7.34 6.60
C ASP A 17 -12.77 -5.82 6.73
N ALA A 18 -12.32 -5.33 7.88
CA ALA A 18 -12.08 -3.91 8.09
C ALA A 18 -11.01 -3.38 7.13
N ALA A 19 -9.95 -4.15 6.92
CA ALA A 19 -8.87 -3.78 6.01
C ALA A 19 -9.34 -3.74 4.56
N VAL A 20 -10.08 -4.74 4.10
CA VAL A 20 -10.66 -4.75 2.75
C VAL A 20 -11.50 -3.50 2.52
N SER A 21 -12.41 -3.20 3.46
CA SER A 21 -13.26 -2.03 3.35
C SER A 21 -12.46 -0.74 3.29
N TRP A 22 -11.42 -0.62 4.13
CA TRP A 22 -10.61 0.58 4.19
C TRP A 22 -9.81 0.79 2.88
N TYR A 23 -9.12 -0.25 2.41
CA TYR A 23 -8.31 -0.12 1.19
C TYR A 23 -9.18 0.19 -0.03
N LYS A 24 -10.39 -0.37 -0.10
CA LYS A 24 -11.35 -0.04 -1.17
C LYS A 24 -11.77 1.43 -1.10
N ALA A 25 -12.17 1.88 0.07
CA ALA A 25 -12.66 3.25 0.25
C ALA A 25 -11.55 4.30 0.15
N ALA A 26 -10.42 4.04 0.81
CA ALA A 26 -9.35 5.01 0.96
C ALA A 26 -8.41 5.07 -0.25
N LEU A 27 -8.07 3.92 -0.82
CA LEU A 27 -7.06 3.82 -1.87
C LEU A 27 -7.64 3.44 -3.23
N GLY A 28 -8.94 3.23 -3.32
CA GLY A 28 -9.57 2.83 -4.58
C GLY A 28 -9.24 1.41 -5.00
N ALA A 29 -8.86 0.55 -4.06
CA ALA A 29 -8.60 -0.84 -4.36
C ALA A 29 -9.87 -1.56 -4.80
N SER A 30 -9.73 -2.54 -5.69
CA SER A 30 -10.80 -3.47 -6.03
C SER A 30 -10.51 -4.83 -5.46
N GLU A 31 -11.57 -5.54 -5.10
CA GLU A 31 -11.46 -6.87 -4.50
C GLU A 31 -11.32 -7.92 -5.60
N LEU A 32 -10.30 -8.78 -5.48
CA LEU A 32 -10.13 -9.93 -6.35
C LEU A 32 -10.88 -11.14 -5.81
N TRP A 33 -10.74 -11.39 -4.52
CA TRP A 33 -11.43 -12.45 -3.80
C TRP A 33 -11.33 -12.19 -2.29
N ASN A 34 -12.25 -12.82 -1.54
CA ASN A 34 -12.29 -12.69 -0.08
C ASN A 34 -12.77 -14.01 0.52
N LEU A 35 -11.93 -14.62 1.35
CA LEU A 35 -12.22 -15.91 2.00
C LEU A 35 -12.48 -15.76 3.50
N GLY A 36 -12.71 -14.53 3.96
CA GLY A 36 -12.90 -14.23 5.38
C GLY A 36 -11.64 -13.67 6.01
N GLY A 37 -10.77 -14.49 6.55
CA GLY A 37 -9.53 -14.05 7.19
C GLY A 37 -8.38 -13.75 6.22
N VAL A 38 -8.58 -13.94 4.93
CA VAL A 38 -7.59 -13.67 3.89
C VAL A 38 -8.30 -13.12 2.65
N ALA A 39 -7.69 -12.16 1.99
CA ALA A 39 -8.28 -11.52 0.82
C ALA A 39 -7.21 -11.10 -0.17
N GLY A 40 -7.60 -11.01 -1.43
CA GLY A 40 -6.80 -10.44 -2.51
C GLY A 40 -7.44 -9.17 -3.03
N LEU A 41 -6.65 -8.12 -3.16
CA LEU A 41 -7.06 -6.83 -3.67
C LEU A 41 -6.14 -6.41 -4.81
N GLN A 42 -6.52 -5.37 -5.54
CA GLN A 42 -5.63 -4.76 -6.53
C GLN A 42 -5.81 -3.25 -6.57
N ILE A 43 -4.72 -2.57 -6.88
CA ILE A 43 -4.71 -1.14 -7.16
C ILE A 43 -4.04 -0.97 -8.54
N GLY A 44 -4.77 -0.38 -9.49
CA GLY A 44 -4.22 -0.19 -10.84
C GLY A 44 -3.76 -1.48 -11.52
N GLY A 45 -4.42 -2.60 -11.25
CA GLY A 45 -4.06 -3.90 -11.79
C GLY A 45 -2.93 -4.61 -11.03
N ALA A 46 -2.33 -3.98 -10.03
CA ALA A 46 -1.29 -4.60 -9.21
C ALA A 46 -1.92 -5.29 -8.00
N PRO A 47 -1.81 -6.61 -7.89
CA PRO A 47 -2.42 -7.33 -6.78
C PRO A 47 -1.59 -7.21 -5.50
N PHE A 48 -2.26 -7.26 -4.37
CA PHE A 48 -1.67 -7.46 -3.06
C PHE A 48 -2.67 -8.21 -2.19
N PHE A 49 -2.19 -8.76 -1.07
CA PHE A 49 -3.00 -9.68 -0.28
C PHE A 49 -3.03 -9.25 1.17
N LEU A 50 -4.10 -9.64 1.87
CA LEU A 50 -4.30 -9.39 3.28
C LEU A 50 -4.51 -10.71 4.00
N HIS A 51 -3.96 -10.83 5.21
CA HIS A 51 -4.21 -11.95 6.10
C HIS A 51 -4.37 -11.44 7.52
N GLU A 52 -5.36 -11.97 8.24
CA GLU A 52 -5.52 -11.64 9.65
C GLU A 52 -4.37 -12.20 10.47
N VAL A 53 -4.04 -11.52 11.56
CA VAL A 53 -3.11 -12.06 12.55
C VAL A 53 -3.58 -13.44 13.01
N ASN A 54 -2.63 -14.35 13.16
CA ASN A 54 -2.90 -15.72 13.57
C ASN A 54 -2.16 -16.00 14.88
N PRO A 55 -2.87 -16.28 15.98
CA PRO A 55 -2.21 -16.59 17.26
C PRO A 55 -1.24 -17.76 17.20
N ASP A 56 -1.44 -18.67 16.25
CA ASP A 56 -0.57 -19.83 16.07
C ASP A 56 0.71 -19.49 15.26
N ASN A 57 0.80 -18.27 14.76
CA ASN A 57 1.98 -17.79 14.03
C ASN A 57 2.36 -16.39 14.51
N PRO A 58 2.94 -16.27 15.73
CA PRO A 58 3.22 -14.97 16.32
C PRO A 58 4.32 -14.18 15.60
N ALA A 59 5.04 -14.79 14.66
CA ALA A 59 6.02 -14.08 13.85
C ALA A 59 5.37 -13.18 12.80
N GLU A 60 4.12 -13.46 12.43
CA GLU A 60 3.35 -12.65 11.49
C GLU A 60 2.34 -11.81 12.25
N THR A 61 2.68 -10.56 12.51
CA THR A 61 1.81 -9.63 13.23
C THR A 61 1.55 -8.38 12.40
N SER A 62 0.45 -7.69 12.73
CA SER A 62 0.23 -6.35 12.20
C SER A 62 1.29 -5.41 12.81
N PRO A 63 1.87 -4.48 12.05
CA PRO A 63 2.95 -3.64 12.57
C PRO A 63 2.53 -2.82 13.78
N GLY A 64 3.39 -2.78 14.79
CA GLY A 64 3.16 -2.02 16.01
C GLY A 64 3.83 -0.64 15.99
N GLY A 65 3.93 -0.02 14.83
CA GLY A 65 4.51 1.31 14.69
C GLY A 65 5.89 1.33 14.02
N VAL A 66 6.55 0.19 13.92
CA VAL A 66 7.86 0.09 13.25
C VAL A 66 7.77 -1.01 12.19
N THR A 67 8.17 -0.66 10.96
CA THR A 67 8.31 -1.63 9.88
C THR A 67 9.47 -1.20 8.99
N ASN A 68 10.17 -2.18 8.42
CA ASN A 68 11.27 -1.93 7.49
C ASN A 68 10.85 -2.14 6.03
N VAL A 69 9.55 -2.33 5.79
CA VAL A 69 8.99 -2.47 4.44
C VAL A 69 7.98 -1.35 4.23
N ARG A 70 8.02 -0.74 3.06
CA ARG A 70 6.98 0.20 2.64
C ARG A 70 6.44 -0.23 1.28
N ILE A 71 5.15 0.00 1.07
CA ILE A 71 4.51 -0.21 -0.21
C ILE A 71 4.64 1.09 -1.00
N GLU A 72 5.03 1.02 -2.25
CA GLU A 72 5.17 2.21 -3.07
C GLU A 72 4.10 2.25 -4.15
N VAL A 73 3.40 3.38 -4.22
CA VAL A 73 2.40 3.65 -5.26
C VAL A 73 2.93 4.78 -6.13
N PHE A 74 2.83 4.62 -7.44
CA PHE A 74 3.21 5.63 -8.41
C PHE A 74 1.94 6.08 -9.12
N THR A 75 1.63 7.36 -9.03
CA THR A 75 0.36 7.92 -9.52
C THR A 75 0.59 9.30 -10.12
N ASP A 76 -0.30 9.74 -10.99
CA ASP A 76 -0.23 11.07 -11.57
C ASP A 76 -0.52 12.18 -10.55
N ASP A 77 -1.19 11.85 -9.45
CA ASP A 77 -1.56 12.81 -8.41
C ASP A 77 -1.20 12.29 -7.01
N PRO A 78 0.08 12.36 -6.61
CA PRO A 78 0.48 11.92 -5.28
C PRO A 78 -0.23 12.66 -4.15
N ASP A 79 -0.41 13.98 -4.29
CA ASP A 79 -1.07 14.81 -3.27
C ASP A 79 -2.51 14.35 -3.03
N GLY A 80 -3.26 14.13 -4.10
CA GLY A 80 -4.66 13.70 -4.01
C GLY A 80 -4.80 12.29 -3.44
N PHE A 81 -3.88 11.39 -3.81
CA PHE A 81 -3.89 10.02 -3.30
C PHE A 81 -3.69 10.00 -1.78
N ILE A 82 -2.69 10.74 -1.29
CA ILE A 82 -2.39 10.84 0.14
C ILE A 82 -3.54 11.54 0.88
N ALA A 83 -4.08 12.62 0.32
CA ALA A 83 -5.18 13.36 0.94
C ALA A 83 -6.40 12.48 1.14
N ARG A 84 -6.73 11.64 0.16
CA ARG A 84 -7.84 10.68 0.27
C ARG A 84 -7.58 9.66 1.37
N ALA A 85 -6.38 9.13 1.46
CA ALA A 85 -6.00 8.17 2.49
C ALA A 85 -6.11 8.79 3.89
N VAL A 86 -5.58 10.01 4.07
CA VAL A 86 -5.62 10.72 5.35
C VAL A 86 -7.06 11.05 5.74
N ALA A 87 -7.88 11.48 4.79
CA ALA A 87 -9.30 11.75 5.05
C ALA A 87 -10.05 10.49 5.52
N ALA A 88 -9.59 9.32 5.11
CA ALA A 88 -10.17 8.03 5.51
C ALA A 88 -9.53 7.44 6.79
N GLY A 89 -8.60 8.14 7.44
CA GLY A 89 -8.04 7.74 8.72
C GLY A 89 -6.57 7.36 8.72
N ALA A 90 -5.87 7.45 7.60
CA ALA A 90 -4.43 7.25 7.59
C ALA A 90 -3.71 8.40 8.31
N VAL A 91 -2.51 8.14 8.80
CA VAL A 91 -1.67 9.15 9.43
C VAL A 91 -0.71 9.71 8.40
N GLN A 92 -0.72 11.03 8.24
CA GLN A 92 0.18 11.72 7.33
C GLN A 92 1.64 11.43 7.71
N GLY A 93 2.42 10.97 6.75
CA GLY A 93 3.86 10.82 6.90
C GLY A 93 4.59 12.02 6.30
N SER A 94 5.60 11.79 5.47
CA SER A 94 6.30 12.87 4.78
C SER A 94 5.33 13.60 3.84
N ALA A 95 5.39 14.93 3.84
CA ALA A 95 4.68 15.73 2.85
C ALA A 95 5.25 15.44 1.45
N VAL A 96 4.45 15.67 0.42
CA VAL A 96 4.92 15.53 -0.95
C VAL A 96 5.91 16.64 -1.25
N VAL A 97 7.15 16.28 -1.53
CA VAL A 97 8.22 17.21 -1.90
C VAL A 97 8.95 16.67 -3.12
N GLY A 98 9.59 17.58 -3.85
CA GLY A 98 10.39 17.21 -5.01
C GLY A 98 11.77 16.74 -4.59
N HIS A 99 12.19 15.60 -5.10
CA HIS A 99 13.53 15.05 -4.94
C HIS A 99 14.26 15.13 -6.27
N GLN A 100 15.48 15.65 -6.26
CA GLN A 100 16.28 15.74 -7.48
C GLN A 100 16.88 14.38 -7.81
N MET A 101 16.52 13.85 -8.97
CA MET A 101 16.94 12.54 -9.45
C MET A 101 17.69 12.72 -10.78
N PRO A 102 18.43 11.68 -11.24
CA PRO A 102 19.14 11.79 -12.51
C PRO A 102 18.27 12.17 -13.72
N TRP A 103 16.97 11.81 -13.69
CA TRP A 103 16.03 12.11 -14.76
C TRP A 103 15.23 13.39 -14.55
N GLY A 104 15.44 14.11 -13.44
CA GLY A 104 14.66 15.30 -13.10
C GLY A 104 14.06 15.21 -11.72
N THR A 105 12.96 15.90 -11.49
CA THR A 105 12.31 15.91 -10.18
C THR A 105 11.34 14.75 -10.03
N HIS A 106 11.44 14.04 -8.90
CA HIS A 106 10.48 13.03 -8.47
C HIS A 106 9.75 13.56 -7.24
N ARG A 107 8.43 13.76 -7.33
CA ARG A 107 7.61 14.19 -6.21
C ARG A 107 7.12 12.98 -5.44
N GLN A 108 7.33 12.99 -4.13
CA GLN A 108 7.03 11.83 -3.29
C GLN A 108 6.69 12.27 -1.87
N GLY A 109 5.72 11.60 -1.27
CA GLY A 109 5.35 11.71 0.13
C GLY A 109 4.92 10.35 0.65
N GLY A 110 4.19 10.31 1.76
CA GLY A 110 3.75 9.04 2.30
C GLY A 110 2.74 9.15 3.42
N PHE A 111 2.25 8.01 3.86
CA PHE A 111 1.33 7.88 4.99
C PHE A 111 1.51 6.51 5.65
N THR A 112 0.95 6.39 6.86
CA THR A 112 0.82 5.11 7.54
C THR A 112 -0.67 4.76 7.54
N ASP A 113 -1.03 3.57 7.10
CA ASP A 113 -2.42 3.16 7.09
C ASP A 113 -2.91 2.83 8.50
N PRO A 114 -4.23 2.65 8.72
CA PRO A 114 -4.76 2.40 10.07
C PRO A 114 -4.27 1.09 10.70
N PHE A 115 -3.66 0.21 9.92
CA PHE A 115 -3.17 -1.09 10.37
C PHE A 115 -1.67 -1.08 10.63
N GLY A 116 -1.01 0.06 10.46
CA GLY A 116 0.41 0.27 10.74
C GLY A 116 1.34 0.08 9.56
N HIS A 117 0.82 -0.21 8.38
CA HIS A 117 1.66 -0.37 7.18
C HIS A 117 2.02 0.98 6.58
N LYS A 118 3.27 1.10 6.15
CA LYS A 118 3.79 2.34 5.57
C LYS A 118 3.69 2.33 4.06
N TRP A 119 3.18 3.43 3.53
CA TRP A 119 2.99 3.65 2.10
C TRP A 119 3.77 4.89 1.66
N SER A 120 4.49 4.75 0.56
CA SER A 120 5.13 5.86 -0.13
C SER A 120 4.35 6.11 -1.41
N VAL A 121 4.08 7.36 -1.72
CA VAL A 121 3.27 7.72 -2.88
C VAL A 121 4.05 8.77 -3.69
N GLY A 122 4.37 8.42 -4.92
CA GLY A 122 5.16 9.27 -5.78
C GLY A 122 4.58 9.42 -7.17
N ASP A 123 5.15 10.33 -7.94
CA ASP A 123 4.80 10.47 -9.34
C ASP A 123 5.42 9.33 -10.18
N ARG A 124 5.02 9.26 -11.44
CA ARG A 124 5.46 8.19 -12.34
C ARG A 124 6.82 8.43 -12.97
N SER A 125 7.51 9.51 -12.59
CA SER A 125 8.75 9.89 -13.24
C SER A 125 9.81 8.79 -13.30
N PRO A 126 9.94 7.89 -12.29
CA PRO A 126 10.91 6.80 -12.38
C PRO A 126 10.66 5.85 -13.55
N PHE A 127 9.42 5.76 -14.03
CA PHE A 127 9.05 4.85 -15.12
C PHE A 127 9.04 5.52 -16.49
N LEU A 128 8.99 6.86 -16.54
CA LEU A 128 8.89 7.60 -17.79
C LEU A 128 10.24 7.83 -18.46
N ASN A 129 11.34 7.61 -17.74
CA ASN A 129 12.70 7.95 -18.17
C ASN A 129 13.59 6.70 -18.31
N GLN A 130 12.98 5.57 -18.61
CA GLN A 130 13.70 4.32 -18.85
C GLN A 130 13.99 4.11 -20.30
#